data_aa1110f9306d17da5f0b8dca53776e18
#
_entry.id   aa1110f9306d17da5f0b8dca53776e18
#
_cell.length_a   1.000
_cell.length_b   1.000
_cell.length_c   1.000
_cell.angle_alpha   90.00
_cell.angle_beta   90.00
_cell.angle_gamma   90.00
#
_symmetry.space_group_name_H-M   'P 1'
#
loop_
_entity.id
_entity.type
_entity.pdbx_description
1 polymer ?
#
loop_
_entity_poly.entity_id
_entity_poly.type
_entity_poly.pdbx_seq_one_letter_code
_entity_poly.pdbx_strand_id
1 'polypeptide(L)'
;MLMPKRVKFRKQFRGRMKGLAGRGNEVSFGEYGLQALEPCWMTSRQIEAARRVIVRQTRRHGKYWIRIFPDKPVTKKPAETRMGKGKGGVEFWVAVVKPGRMLFEITGLDEAASHELLVQASRKLPVKCQVVARRDLAMGSEGA
;
A
#
# COMPACT_ATOMS: atom_id res chain seq x y z
N MET A 1 12.82 0.05 -7.42
CA MET A 1 11.45 0.20 -6.93
C MET A 1 10.55 -0.85 -7.55
N LEU A 2 9.43 -1.13 -6.90
CA LEU A 2 8.52 -2.17 -7.35
C LEU A 2 7.88 -1.80 -8.69
N MET A 3 7.88 -2.75 -9.62
CA MET A 3 7.19 -2.65 -10.91
C MET A 3 7.02 -4.06 -11.49
N PRO A 4 6.01 -4.29 -12.35
CA PRO A 4 5.86 -5.61 -12.97
C PRO A 4 7.03 -5.91 -13.92
N LYS A 5 7.47 -7.17 -13.92
CA LYS A 5 8.48 -7.64 -14.88
C LYS A 5 7.89 -7.83 -16.28
N ARG A 6 6.66 -8.30 -16.35
CA ARG A 6 5.92 -8.51 -17.59
C ARG A 6 4.49 -8.05 -17.43
N VAL A 7 3.95 -7.44 -18.48
CA VAL A 7 2.55 -7.03 -18.52
C VAL A 7 1.94 -7.41 -19.86
N LYS A 8 0.68 -7.82 -19.82
CA LYS A 8 -0.07 -8.13 -21.05
C LYS A 8 -0.28 -6.85 -21.88
N PHE A 9 -0.59 -5.76 -21.21
CA PHE A 9 -0.73 -4.44 -21.83
C PHE A 9 0.14 -3.42 -21.10
N ARG A 10 1.00 -2.72 -21.85
CA ARG A 10 1.91 -1.73 -21.27
C ARG A 10 1.19 -0.47 -20.79
N LYS A 11 0.07 -0.14 -21.42
CA LYS A 11 -0.75 1.02 -21.08
C LYS A 11 -2.17 0.56 -20.76
N GLN A 12 -2.82 1.23 -19.81
CA GLN A 12 -4.17 0.88 -19.37
C GLN A 12 -5.03 2.14 -19.27
N PHE A 13 -6.35 1.94 -19.29
CA PHE A 13 -7.28 3.02 -19.02
C PHE A 13 -7.19 3.45 -17.56
N ARG A 14 -7.49 4.72 -17.32
CA ARG A 14 -7.45 5.28 -15.96
C ARG A 14 -8.39 4.55 -15.00
N GLY A 15 -9.60 4.23 -15.43
CA GLY A 15 -10.58 3.52 -14.60
C GLY A 15 -11.16 4.39 -13.50
N ARG A 16 -11.96 3.75 -12.64
CA ARG A 16 -12.62 4.40 -11.49
C ARG A 16 -12.28 3.66 -10.21
N MET A 17 -12.10 4.42 -9.12
CA MET A 17 -11.81 3.87 -7.79
C MET A 17 -13.08 3.85 -6.95
N LYS A 18 -14.07 3.04 -7.34
CA LYS A 18 -15.32 2.90 -6.62
C LYS A 18 -15.35 1.63 -5.77
N GLY A 19 -16.09 1.68 -4.67
CA GLY A 19 -16.36 0.54 -3.81
C GLY A 19 -15.31 0.33 -2.73
N LEU A 20 -15.49 -0.75 -1.99
CA LEU A 20 -14.60 -1.16 -0.90
C LEU A 20 -13.75 -2.35 -1.35
N ALA A 21 -12.63 -2.57 -0.65
CA ALA A 21 -11.79 -3.73 -0.92
C ALA A 21 -12.52 -5.01 -0.52
N GLY A 22 -12.75 -5.90 -1.49
CA GLY A 22 -13.37 -7.21 -1.26
C GLY A 22 -12.35 -8.28 -0.89
N ARG A 23 -11.08 -8.06 -1.26
CA ARG A 23 -9.96 -8.96 -0.95
C ARG A 23 -8.80 -8.16 -0.38
N GLY A 24 -7.97 -8.83 0.43
CA GLY A 24 -6.83 -8.17 1.05
C GLY A 24 -7.24 -7.12 2.07
N ASN A 25 -8.37 -7.30 2.74
CA ASN A 25 -8.93 -6.39 3.74
C ASN A 25 -8.73 -6.88 5.17
N GLU A 26 -8.02 -7.98 5.37
CA GLU A 26 -7.74 -8.55 6.69
C GLU A 26 -6.23 -8.79 6.87
N VAL A 27 -5.76 -8.72 8.12
CA VAL A 27 -4.39 -9.09 8.47
C VAL A 27 -4.27 -10.61 8.38
N SER A 28 -3.41 -11.09 7.47
CA SER A 28 -3.29 -12.52 7.16
C SER A 28 -1.91 -13.10 7.50
N PHE A 29 -0.84 -12.33 7.31
CA PHE A 29 0.54 -12.83 7.48
C PHE A 29 1.17 -12.38 8.79
N GLY A 30 0.88 -11.17 9.26
CA GLY A 30 1.46 -10.60 10.45
C GLY A 30 0.50 -10.56 11.63
N GLU A 31 0.88 -9.81 12.64
CA GLU A 31 0.07 -9.58 13.84
C GLU A 31 -0.70 -8.26 13.75
N TYR A 32 -0.08 -7.25 13.13
CA TYR A 32 -0.65 -5.92 12.95
C TYR A 32 -0.49 -5.49 11.51
N GLY A 33 -1.43 -4.70 11.03
CA GLY A 33 -1.41 -4.20 9.67
C GLY A 33 -1.83 -2.75 9.57
N LEU A 34 -1.45 -2.11 8.48
CA LEU A 34 -1.86 -0.76 8.13
C LEU A 34 -2.91 -0.85 7.04
N GLN A 35 -4.11 -0.36 7.34
CA GLN A 35 -5.27 -0.43 6.44
C GLN A 35 -5.62 0.94 5.92
N ALA A 36 -5.88 1.05 4.62
CA ALA A 36 -6.30 2.31 4.00
C ALA A 36 -7.75 2.62 4.33
N LEU A 37 -8.04 3.88 4.63
CA LEU A 37 -9.39 4.37 4.89
C LEU A 37 -9.98 5.12 3.70
N GLU A 38 -9.14 5.50 2.75
CA GLU A 38 -9.52 6.29 1.57
C GLU A 38 -9.00 5.63 0.30
N PRO A 39 -9.66 5.84 -0.86
CA PRO A 39 -9.13 5.35 -2.13
C PRO A 39 -7.97 6.21 -2.60
N CYS A 40 -7.00 5.60 -3.26
CA CYS A 40 -5.89 6.32 -3.90
C CYS A 40 -5.17 5.49 -4.95
N TRP A 41 -4.36 6.17 -5.74
CA TRP A 41 -3.32 5.57 -6.57
C TRP A 41 -2.00 5.75 -5.84
N MET A 42 -1.52 4.70 -5.22
CA MET A 42 -0.29 4.75 -4.44
C MET A 42 0.90 4.41 -5.35
N THR A 43 1.84 5.36 -5.47
CA THR A 43 2.99 5.16 -6.35
C THR A 43 4.01 4.21 -5.74
N SER A 44 4.84 3.60 -6.59
CA SER A 44 5.92 2.74 -6.12
C SER A 44 6.91 3.50 -5.21
N ARG A 45 7.08 4.79 -5.43
CA ARG A 45 7.95 5.64 -4.59
C ARG A 45 7.37 5.82 -3.19
N GLN A 46 6.06 6.01 -3.07
CA GLN A 46 5.38 6.12 -1.77
C GLN A 46 5.46 4.81 -1.01
N ILE A 47 5.24 3.68 -1.68
CA ILE A 47 5.38 2.35 -1.08
C ILE A 47 6.81 2.15 -0.57
N GLU A 48 7.81 2.52 -1.35
CA GLU A 48 9.22 2.39 -0.96
C GLU A 48 9.57 3.28 0.23
N ALA A 49 9.04 4.50 0.30
CA ALA A 49 9.26 5.40 1.43
C ALA A 49 8.71 4.80 2.72
N ALA A 50 7.51 4.26 2.70
CA ALA A 50 6.90 3.59 3.84
C ALA A 50 7.66 2.33 4.23
N ARG A 51 8.08 1.53 3.24
CA ARG A 51 8.88 0.33 3.47
C ARG A 51 10.17 0.63 4.23
N ARG A 52 10.85 1.69 3.86
CA ARG A 52 12.11 2.09 4.55
C ARG A 52 11.89 2.43 6.01
N VAL A 53 10.79 3.09 6.34
CA VAL A 53 10.42 3.37 7.73
C VAL A 53 10.23 2.08 8.51
N ILE A 54 9.50 1.12 7.93
CA ILE A 54 9.21 -0.17 8.55
C ILE A 54 10.49 -0.99 8.75
N VAL A 55 11.34 -1.06 7.74
CA VAL A 55 12.58 -1.86 7.78
C VAL A 55 13.53 -1.39 8.88
N ARG A 56 13.63 -0.10 9.15
CA ARG A 56 14.51 0.43 10.19
C ARG A 56 14.25 -0.18 11.56
N GLN A 57 12.99 -0.42 11.89
CA GLN A 57 12.59 -0.90 13.21
C GLN A 57 12.38 -2.42 13.29
N THR A 58 12.04 -3.06 12.16
CA THR A 58 11.85 -4.52 12.13
C THR A 58 13.12 -5.29 11.80
N ARG A 59 14.22 -4.63 11.52
CA ARG A 59 15.46 -5.17 10.95
C ARG A 59 16.03 -6.36 11.70
N ARG A 60 15.96 -6.38 13.04
CA ARG A 60 16.55 -7.44 13.87
C ARG A 60 15.53 -8.34 14.57
N HIS A 61 14.31 -7.86 14.75
CA HIS A 61 13.34 -8.47 15.66
C HIS A 61 12.00 -8.80 15.05
N GLY A 62 11.83 -8.60 13.75
CA GLY A 62 10.53 -8.81 13.16
C GLY A 62 10.57 -9.04 11.67
N LYS A 63 9.38 -9.27 11.13
CA LYS A 63 9.16 -9.42 9.70
C LYS A 63 8.11 -8.44 9.25
N TYR A 64 8.15 -8.08 7.98
CA TYR A 64 7.13 -7.24 7.37
C TYR A 64 6.70 -7.81 6.02
N TRP A 65 5.51 -7.47 5.59
CA TRP A 65 4.96 -7.84 4.29
C TRP A 65 4.35 -6.63 3.63
N ILE A 66 4.59 -6.47 2.34
CA ILE A 66 3.92 -5.47 1.51
C ILE A 66 2.74 -6.17 0.84
N ARG A 67 1.50 -5.77 1.18
CA ARG A 67 0.28 -6.43 0.70
C ARG A 67 -0.24 -5.86 -0.61
N ILE A 68 0.36 -4.79 -1.10
CA ILE A 68 -0.03 -4.13 -2.36
C ILE A 68 1.13 -4.17 -3.33
N PHE A 69 0.82 -4.10 -4.61
CA PHE A 69 1.83 -4.07 -5.66
C PHE A 69 1.44 -3.04 -6.72
N PRO A 70 2.38 -2.18 -7.17
CA PRO A 70 2.10 -1.17 -8.19
C PRO A 70 2.12 -1.80 -9.58
N ASP A 71 0.98 -2.30 -10.01
CA ASP A 71 0.82 -3.01 -11.27
C ASP A 71 0.15 -2.19 -12.37
N LYS A 72 -0.37 -1.00 -12.02
CA LYS A 72 -1.03 -0.13 -13.00
C LYS A 72 -0.07 0.94 -13.52
N PRO A 73 0.15 1.00 -14.85
CA PRO A 73 0.98 2.04 -15.43
C PRO A 73 0.21 3.36 -15.54
N VAL A 74 0.87 4.45 -15.18
CA VAL A 74 0.35 5.81 -15.37
C VAL A 74 1.16 6.49 -16.45
N THR A 75 0.46 7.04 -17.44
CA THR A 75 1.08 7.71 -18.57
C THR A 75 0.98 9.21 -18.44
N LYS A 76 2.00 9.91 -18.91
CA LYS A 76 2.02 11.36 -18.94
C LYS A 76 2.65 11.82 -20.26
N LYS A 77 2.03 12.78 -20.89
CA LYS A 77 2.61 13.44 -22.06
C LYS A 77 3.55 14.56 -21.61
N PRO A 78 4.70 14.74 -22.27
CA PRO A 78 5.53 15.91 -22.01
C PRO A 78 4.74 17.20 -22.22
N ALA A 79 5.07 18.24 -21.46
CA ALA A 79 4.37 19.54 -21.53
C ALA A 79 4.43 20.17 -22.92
N GLU A 80 5.44 19.85 -23.73
CA GLU A 80 5.65 20.37 -25.08
C GLU A 80 4.94 19.58 -26.17
N THR A 81 4.30 18.45 -25.84
CA THR A 81 3.64 17.59 -26.81
C THR A 81 2.23 18.10 -27.12
N ARG A 82 1.88 18.21 -28.42
CA ARG A 82 0.53 18.60 -28.84
C ARG A 82 -0.49 17.57 -28.38
N MET A 83 -1.65 18.05 -27.92
CA MET A 83 -2.75 17.20 -27.53
C MET A 83 -3.31 16.43 -28.74
N GLY A 84 -3.76 15.20 -28.53
CA GLY A 84 -4.52 14.43 -29.49
C GLY A 84 -3.78 13.35 -30.27
N LYS A 85 -2.46 13.20 -30.13
CA LYS A 85 -1.69 12.15 -30.83
C LYS A 85 -1.37 10.98 -29.91
N GLY A 86 -2.36 10.14 -29.63
CA GLY A 86 -2.15 8.91 -28.86
C GLY A 86 -1.84 9.13 -27.37
N LYS A 87 -1.73 8.05 -26.66
CA LYS A 87 -1.45 8.02 -25.22
C LYS A 87 0.04 8.24 -24.95
N GLY A 88 0.37 9.03 -23.95
CA GLY A 88 1.75 9.27 -23.55
C GLY A 88 2.48 8.00 -23.11
N GLY A 89 3.81 8.09 -22.94
CA GLY A 89 4.62 6.99 -22.44
C GLY A 89 4.35 6.71 -20.96
N VAL A 90 4.64 5.48 -20.53
CA VAL A 90 4.54 5.10 -19.12
C VAL A 90 5.59 5.85 -18.32
N GLU A 91 5.14 6.64 -17.33
CA GLU A 91 6.02 7.43 -16.47
C GLU A 91 6.28 6.75 -15.13
N PHE A 92 5.24 6.17 -14.53
CA PHE A 92 5.38 5.50 -13.25
C PHE A 92 4.28 4.46 -13.07
N TRP A 93 4.45 3.64 -12.03
CA TRP A 93 3.53 2.56 -11.69
C TRP A 93 2.83 2.85 -10.37
N VAL A 94 1.55 2.50 -10.26
CA VAL A 94 0.76 2.71 -9.06
C VAL A 94 -0.02 1.47 -8.69
N ALA A 95 -0.30 1.33 -7.39
CA ALA A 95 -1.27 0.38 -6.87
C ALA A 95 -2.59 1.10 -6.72
N VAL A 96 -3.67 0.52 -7.25
CA VAL A 96 -5.03 1.03 -7.04
C VAL A 96 -5.50 0.54 -5.68
N VAL A 97 -5.65 1.46 -4.73
CA VAL A 97 -6.04 1.16 -3.35
C VAL A 97 -7.48 1.60 -3.14
N LYS A 98 -8.29 0.68 -2.63
CA LYS A 98 -9.68 0.97 -2.21
C LYS A 98 -9.75 1.02 -0.69
N PRO A 99 -10.73 1.75 -0.12
CA PRO A 99 -10.91 1.74 1.34
C PRO A 99 -11.05 0.33 1.89
N GLY A 100 -10.37 0.04 2.97
CA GLY A 100 -10.34 -1.29 3.59
C GLY A 100 -9.16 -2.15 3.18
N ARG A 101 -8.40 -1.77 2.16
CA ARG A 101 -7.25 -2.55 1.69
C ARG A 101 -6.12 -2.54 2.71
N MET A 102 -5.59 -3.72 3.03
CA MET A 102 -4.39 -3.85 3.86
C MET A 102 -3.16 -3.49 3.02
N LEU A 103 -2.35 -2.58 3.53
CA LEU A 103 -1.17 -2.06 2.81
C LEU A 103 0.11 -2.76 3.23
N PHE A 104 0.36 -2.82 4.52
CA PHE A 104 1.53 -3.45 5.12
C PHE A 104 1.11 -4.28 6.32
N GLU A 105 1.89 -5.32 6.61
CA GLU A 105 1.72 -6.12 7.82
C GLU A 105 3.08 -6.29 8.48
N ILE A 106 3.10 -6.36 9.81
CA ILE A 106 4.31 -6.57 10.59
C ILE A 106 4.09 -7.60 11.68
N THR A 107 5.18 -8.22 12.12
CA THR A 107 5.19 -9.13 13.27
C THR A 107 6.52 -9.00 14.01
N GLY A 108 6.57 -9.48 15.23
CA GLY A 108 7.80 -9.52 16.02
C GLY A 108 8.02 -8.32 16.94
N LEU A 109 7.09 -7.36 16.97
CA LEU A 109 7.12 -6.20 17.87
C LEU A 109 5.89 -6.23 18.79
N ASP A 110 6.01 -5.58 19.95
CA ASP A 110 4.87 -5.45 20.86
C ASP A 110 3.80 -4.52 20.28
N GLU A 111 2.64 -4.48 20.93
CA GLU A 111 1.51 -3.67 20.43
C GLU A 111 1.85 -2.19 20.30
N ALA A 112 2.45 -1.61 21.34
CA ALA A 112 2.78 -0.18 21.34
C ALA A 112 3.79 0.17 20.26
N ALA A 113 4.87 -0.62 20.13
CA ALA A 113 5.90 -0.41 19.12
C ALA A 113 5.35 -0.61 17.71
N SER A 114 4.50 -1.61 17.51
CA SER A 114 3.85 -1.88 16.22
C SER A 114 2.95 -0.72 15.81
N HIS A 115 2.14 -0.22 16.73
CA HIS A 115 1.25 0.90 16.46
C HIS A 115 2.04 2.15 16.06
N GLU A 116 3.05 2.50 16.84
CA GLU A 116 3.89 3.67 16.56
C GLU A 116 4.59 3.56 15.21
N LEU A 117 5.16 2.40 14.90
CA LEU A 117 5.85 2.15 13.64
C LEU A 117 4.90 2.31 12.45
N LEU A 118 3.72 1.72 12.52
CA LEU A 118 2.75 1.80 11.42
C LEU A 118 2.19 3.21 11.25
N VAL A 119 2.00 3.95 12.34
CA VAL A 119 1.60 5.36 12.26
C VAL A 119 2.68 6.18 11.57
N GLN A 120 3.95 5.97 11.88
CA GLN A 120 5.05 6.66 11.21
C GLN A 120 5.10 6.33 9.73
N ALA A 121 4.92 5.06 9.37
CA ALA A 121 4.86 4.63 7.98
C ALA A 121 3.69 5.28 7.22
N SER A 122 2.54 5.42 7.87
CA SER A 122 1.36 6.02 7.24
C SER A 122 1.58 7.48 6.83
N ARG A 123 2.47 8.18 7.51
CA ARG A 123 2.79 9.58 7.18
C ARG A 123 3.50 9.73 5.83
N LYS A 124 4.04 8.65 5.29
CA LYS A 124 4.67 8.62 3.96
C LYS A 124 3.68 8.31 2.85
N LEU A 125 2.44 8.01 3.20
CA LEU A 125 1.40 7.60 2.26
C LEU A 125 0.40 8.73 1.99
N PRO A 126 -0.26 8.72 0.82
CA PRO A 126 -1.15 9.82 0.42
C PRO A 126 -2.57 9.73 1.00
N VAL A 127 -2.85 8.74 1.84
CA VAL A 127 -4.20 8.51 2.37
C VAL A 127 -4.17 8.35 3.88
N LYS A 128 -5.32 8.55 4.48
CA LYS A 128 -5.55 8.21 5.87
C LYS A 128 -5.56 6.70 6.03
N CYS A 129 -4.90 6.22 7.07
CA CYS A 129 -4.77 4.81 7.38
C CYS A 129 -5.09 4.57 8.85
N GLN A 130 -5.40 3.32 9.18
CA GLN A 130 -5.55 2.89 10.56
C GLN A 130 -4.72 1.64 10.82
N VAL A 131 -4.29 1.47 12.05
CA VAL A 131 -3.60 0.26 12.48
C VAL A 131 -4.65 -0.76 12.91
N VAL A 132 -4.53 -1.98 12.39
CA VAL A 132 -5.47 -3.07 12.64
C VAL A 132 -4.70 -4.26 13.20
N ALA A 133 -5.22 -4.85 14.26
CA ALA A 133 -4.68 -6.10 14.81
C ALA A 133 -5.29 -7.30 14.07
N ARG A 134 -4.55 -8.41 14.05
CA ARG A 134 -5.10 -9.66 13.54
C ARG A 134 -6.30 -10.06 14.39
N ARG A 135 -7.32 -10.63 13.76
CA ARG A 135 -8.61 -10.91 14.36
C ARG A 135 -8.54 -11.68 15.68
N ASP A 136 -7.69 -12.69 15.76
CA ASP A 136 -7.51 -13.49 16.98
C ASP A 136 -6.89 -12.68 18.13
N LEU A 137 -5.97 -11.76 17.84
CA LEU A 137 -5.39 -10.87 18.84
C LEU A 137 -6.40 -9.85 19.35
N ALA A 138 -7.23 -9.31 18.46
CA ALA A 138 -8.30 -8.38 18.84
C ALA A 138 -9.34 -9.03 19.75
N MET A 139 -9.69 -10.30 19.50
CA MET A 139 -10.61 -11.06 20.34
C MET A 139 -10.04 -11.37 21.73
N GLY A 140 -8.73 -11.59 21.83
CA GLY A 140 -8.06 -11.83 23.10
C GLY A 140 -8.06 -10.63 24.03
N SER A 141 -8.11 -9.42 23.49
CA SER A 141 -8.14 -8.20 24.30
C SER A 141 -9.53 -7.89 24.89
N GLU A 142 -10.58 -8.42 24.30
CA GLU A 142 -11.95 -8.23 24.78
C GLU A 142 -12.33 -9.21 25.90
N GLY A 143 -11.59 -10.28 26.06
CA GLY A 143 -11.83 -11.31 27.06
C GLY A 143 -11.02 -11.19 28.35
N ALA A 144 -10.24 -10.13 28.48
CA ALA A 144 -9.38 -9.93 29.65
C ALA A 144 -10.00 -9.03 30.68
#